data_35ca6967703a6f4e495e0c11eb60b76d
#
_entry.id   35ca6967703a6f4e495e0c11eb60b76d
#
_cell.length_a   1.000
_cell.length_b   1.000
_cell.length_c   1.000
_cell.angle_alpha   90.00
_cell.angle_beta   90.00
_cell.angle_gamma   90.00
#
_symmetry.space_group_name_H-M   'P 1'
#
loop_
_entity.id
_entity.type
_entity.pdbx_description
1 polymer ?
#
loop_
_entity_poly.entity_id
_entity_poly.type
_entity_poly.pdbx_seq_one_letter_code
_entity_poly.pdbx_strand_id
1 'polypeptide(L)'
;TTLILESLVPALVASFAGKALPAHVHQIDPGDIERVHLIDSTPIGANIRSTVATYSGVLDILRRSFAALPAAKERGLKAGAFSYNTGSLRCPTCDGTGQISLDVQFLPDVDIPCPDCGGSRYGKEAYQIRLPLQVLPDELNELDGESEQDEADELAKSIDAPETAHDDELSLPEILALTVDQLLALSGNLPSMAVKLRTLSELGLGYLTLGEATPALSGGEAQRLKLAGEMHKKQQGALFVFDEPTIGLHPHDVEVLLRVLQRLIDKGATVIVIEHDLDMIANSDYVIDLGPGGGEAGGKM
;
A
#
# COMPACT_ATOMS: atom_id res chain seq x y z
N THR A 1 -19.82 7.96 12.49
CA THR A 1 -18.40 8.31 12.63
C THR A 1 -18.02 8.43 14.12
N THR A 2 -18.55 9.41 14.90
CA THR A 2 -18.16 9.69 16.29
C THR A 2 -18.20 8.46 17.23
N LEU A 3 -19.28 7.67 17.20
CA LEU A 3 -19.41 6.47 18.05
C LEU A 3 -18.26 5.47 17.79
N ILE A 4 -17.89 5.26 16.55
CA ILE A 4 -16.84 4.30 16.18
C ILE A 4 -15.46 4.91 16.41
N LEU A 5 -15.19 6.09 15.84
CA LEU A 5 -13.84 6.67 15.81
C LEU A 5 -13.42 7.31 17.14
N GLU A 6 -14.36 7.88 17.90
CA GLU A 6 -14.05 8.56 19.16
C GLU A 6 -14.32 7.70 20.41
N SER A 7 -15.10 6.60 20.27
CA SER A 7 -15.45 5.75 21.41
C SER A 7 -14.94 4.32 21.24
N LEU A 8 -15.41 3.58 20.24
CA LEU A 8 -15.09 2.15 20.09
C LEU A 8 -13.59 1.92 19.83
N VAL A 9 -13.03 2.56 18.80
CA VAL A 9 -11.61 2.37 18.41
C VAL A 9 -10.67 2.79 19.55
N PRO A 10 -10.78 4.00 20.16
CA PRO A 10 -9.92 4.38 21.27
C PRO A 10 -10.08 3.48 22.50
N ALA A 11 -11.29 2.98 22.78
CA ALA A 11 -11.53 2.10 23.91
C ALA A 11 -10.88 0.73 23.71
N LEU A 12 -10.98 0.14 22.51
CA LEU A 12 -10.29 -1.11 22.16
C LEU A 12 -8.77 -0.95 22.27
N VAL A 13 -8.21 0.10 21.66
CA VAL A 13 -6.76 0.38 21.72
C VAL A 13 -6.29 0.58 23.17
N ALA A 14 -7.07 1.30 24.01
CA ALA A 14 -6.76 1.46 25.42
C ALA A 14 -6.81 0.13 26.17
N SER A 15 -7.83 -0.70 25.91
CA SER A 15 -7.98 -2.04 26.50
C SER A 15 -6.78 -2.93 26.19
N PHE A 16 -6.37 -3.01 24.92
CA PHE A 16 -5.21 -3.81 24.50
C PHE A 16 -3.89 -3.32 25.10
N ALA A 17 -3.78 -2.00 25.31
CA ALA A 17 -2.60 -1.40 25.94
C ALA A 17 -2.61 -1.42 27.48
N GLY A 18 -3.67 -1.96 28.12
CA GLY A 18 -3.86 -1.92 29.58
C GLY A 18 -3.98 -0.50 30.14
N LYS A 19 -4.47 0.46 29.34
CA LYS A 19 -4.66 1.88 29.72
C LYS A 19 -6.10 2.15 30.14
N ALA A 20 -6.32 3.30 30.79
CA ALA A 20 -7.66 3.76 31.13
C ALA A 20 -8.50 4.01 29.86
N LEU A 21 -9.77 3.60 29.93
CA LEU A 21 -10.73 3.86 28.86
C LEU A 21 -10.99 5.36 28.70
N PRO A 22 -11.45 5.82 27.53
CA PRO A 22 -11.98 7.19 27.37
C PRO A 22 -13.06 7.50 28.41
N ALA A 23 -13.10 8.73 28.92
CA ALA A 23 -13.93 9.11 30.06
C ALA A 23 -15.45 8.85 29.87
N HIS A 24 -15.90 8.80 28.63
CA HIS A 24 -17.30 8.55 28.26
C HIS A 24 -17.59 7.06 27.98
N VAL A 25 -16.58 6.18 28.06
CA VAL A 25 -16.76 4.73 27.88
C VAL A 25 -16.63 4.05 29.23
N HIS A 26 -17.72 3.45 29.70
CA HIS A 26 -17.75 2.78 31.02
C HIS A 26 -17.13 1.40 30.99
N GLN A 27 -17.36 0.65 29.89
CA GLN A 27 -16.92 -0.72 29.75
C GLN A 27 -16.76 -1.06 28.27
N ILE A 28 -15.82 -1.94 27.96
CA ILE A 28 -15.67 -2.56 26.65
C ILE A 28 -15.37 -4.04 26.81
N ASP A 29 -15.97 -4.86 25.98
CA ASP A 29 -15.64 -6.27 25.82
C ASP A 29 -15.10 -6.47 24.40
N PRO A 30 -13.81 -6.75 24.22
CA PRO A 30 -13.23 -6.92 22.90
C PRO A 30 -13.59 -8.26 22.23
N GLY A 31 -14.18 -9.23 22.97
CA GLY A 31 -14.42 -10.58 22.45
C GLY A 31 -13.11 -11.20 21.96
N ASP A 32 -13.14 -11.74 20.72
CA ASP A 32 -11.98 -12.35 20.07
C ASP A 32 -11.07 -11.36 19.32
N ILE A 33 -11.33 -10.06 19.45
CA ILE A 33 -10.53 -9.01 18.77
C ILE A 33 -9.24 -8.77 19.55
N GLU A 34 -8.11 -8.89 18.89
CA GLU A 34 -6.76 -8.69 19.44
C GLU A 34 -6.11 -7.37 18.98
N ARG A 35 -6.54 -6.84 17.84
CA ARG A 35 -5.97 -5.62 17.23
C ARG A 35 -6.98 -4.87 16.37
N VAL A 36 -6.77 -3.57 16.22
CA VAL A 36 -7.61 -2.69 15.41
C VAL A 36 -6.78 -1.98 14.37
N HIS A 37 -7.29 -1.98 13.14
CA HIS A 37 -6.74 -1.24 12.01
C HIS A 37 -7.77 -0.21 11.55
N LEU A 38 -7.42 1.06 11.73
CA LEU A 38 -8.24 2.17 11.21
C LEU A 38 -7.75 2.50 9.79
N ILE A 39 -8.63 2.35 8.83
CA ILE A 39 -8.40 2.63 7.42
C ILE A 39 -9.24 3.86 7.04
N ASP A 40 -8.65 5.00 7.19
CA ASP A 40 -9.24 6.31 6.90
C ASP A 40 -8.54 7.03 5.75
N SER A 41 -9.12 8.12 5.28
CA SER A 41 -8.60 8.94 4.19
C SER A 41 -7.46 9.89 4.62
N THR A 42 -6.96 9.81 5.86
CA THR A 42 -5.85 10.65 6.29
C THR A 42 -4.59 10.36 5.47
N PRO A 43 -3.78 11.36 5.13
CA PRO A 43 -2.56 11.16 4.38
C PRO A 43 -1.61 10.16 5.05
N ILE A 44 -0.92 9.36 4.25
CA ILE A 44 0.13 8.44 4.71
C ILE A 44 1.38 9.25 5.07
N GLY A 45 1.36 9.92 6.21
CA GLY A 45 2.48 10.74 6.68
C GLY A 45 2.79 11.95 5.78
N ALA A 46 3.55 12.90 6.29
CA ALA A 46 4.01 14.08 5.53
C ALA A 46 5.40 13.87 4.89
N ASN A 47 5.95 12.66 4.94
CA ASN A 47 7.31 12.41 4.49
C ASN A 47 7.35 12.13 2.98
N ILE A 48 7.86 13.08 2.21
CA ILE A 48 8.08 12.99 0.77
C ILE A 48 8.97 11.78 0.35
N ARG A 49 9.71 11.20 1.29
CA ARG A 49 10.51 9.99 1.07
C ARG A 49 9.69 8.70 1.11
N SER A 50 8.44 8.74 1.56
CA SER A 50 7.52 7.63 1.43
C SER A 50 6.92 7.62 0.03
N THR A 51 6.98 6.47 -0.65
CA THR A 51 6.42 6.27 -1.99
C THR A 51 5.51 5.05 -2.00
N VAL A 52 4.72 4.88 -3.06
CA VAL A 52 3.90 3.68 -3.28
C VAL A 52 4.76 2.42 -3.15
N ALA A 53 5.96 2.38 -3.77
CA ALA A 53 6.87 1.24 -3.68
C ALA A 53 7.40 0.96 -2.27
N THR A 54 7.66 2.01 -1.46
CA THR A 54 8.13 1.81 -0.08
C THR A 54 7.01 1.34 0.82
N TYR A 55 5.83 1.92 0.68
CA TYR A 55 4.71 1.61 1.56
C TYR A 55 4.15 0.21 1.32
N SER A 56 4.05 -0.21 0.05
CA SER A 56 3.65 -1.58 -0.33
C SER A 56 4.71 -2.65 -0.03
N GLY A 57 5.95 -2.24 0.25
CA GLY A 57 7.09 -3.15 0.43
C GLY A 57 7.66 -3.72 -0.87
N VAL A 58 7.22 -3.24 -2.04
CA VAL A 58 7.77 -3.62 -3.36
C VAL A 58 9.23 -3.18 -3.47
N LEU A 59 9.58 -1.98 -2.98
CA LEU A 59 10.96 -1.49 -3.02
C LEU A 59 11.93 -2.41 -2.27
N ASP A 60 11.52 -3.05 -1.18
CA ASP A 60 12.40 -3.95 -0.41
C ASP A 60 12.69 -5.25 -1.17
N ILE A 61 11.75 -5.73 -1.98
CA ILE A 61 11.95 -6.87 -2.88
C ILE A 61 12.94 -6.45 -3.98
N LEU A 62 12.68 -5.34 -4.66
CA LEU A 62 13.56 -4.81 -5.71
C LEU A 62 14.99 -4.61 -5.21
N ARG A 63 15.18 -3.97 -4.05
CA ARG A 63 16.52 -3.76 -3.46
C ARG A 63 17.30 -5.06 -3.24
N ARG A 64 16.61 -6.13 -2.81
CA ARG A 64 17.22 -7.46 -2.63
C ARG A 64 17.56 -8.09 -3.98
N SER A 65 16.65 -8.01 -4.96
CA SER A 65 16.87 -8.54 -6.30
C SER A 65 18.04 -7.84 -7.01
N PHE A 66 18.11 -6.52 -6.96
CA PHE A 66 19.24 -5.75 -7.50
C PHE A 66 20.58 -6.12 -6.82
N ALA A 67 20.60 -6.27 -5.50
CA ALA A 67 21.81 -6.66 -4.76
C ALA A 67 22.28 -8.08 -5.08
N ALA A 68 21.41 -8.95 -5.56
CA ALA A 68 21.76 -10.32 -5.94
C ALA A 68 22.44 -10.40 -7.30
N LEU A 69 22.33 -9.37 -8.15
CA LEU A 69 22.92 -9.32 -9.49
C LEU A 69 24.46 -9.38 -9.47
N PRO A 70 25.09 -10.06 -10.46
CA PRO A 70 26.55 -10.09 -10.58
C PRO A 70 27.17 -8.70 -10.62
N ALA A 71 26.62 -7.79 -11.43
CA ALA A 71 27.10 -6.41 -11.56
C ALA A 71 27.05 -5.60 -10.24
N ALA A 72 26.08 -5.87 -9.37
CA ALA A 72 26.01 -5.26 -8.04
C ALA A 72 27.05 -5.86 -7.10
N LYS A 73 27.24 -7.19 -7.12
CA LYS A 73 28.23 -7.91 -6.30
C LYS A 73 29.66 -7.50 -6.64
N GLU A 74 30.01 -7.39 -7.91
CA GLU A 74 31.32 -6.92 -8.38
C GLU A 74 31.67 -5.52 -7.87
N ARG A 75 30.64 -4.66 -7.72
CA ARG A 75 30.78 -3.30 -7.18
C ARG A 75 30.62 -3.24 -5.67
N GLY A 76 30.42 -4.36 -4.98
CA GLY A 76 30.21 -4.42 -3.53
C GLY A 76 28.92 -3.78 -3.03
N LEU A 77 27.91 -3.63 -3.93
CA LEU A 77 26.63 -2.99 -3.62
C LEU A 77 25.68 -3.98 -2.94
N LYS A 78 25.33 -3.69 -1.69
CA LYS A 78 24.34 -4.45 -0.92
C LYS A 78 22.93 -3.82 -1.08
N ALA A 79 21.89 -4.49 -0.63
CA ALA A 79 20.50 -3.99 -0.70
C ALA A 79 20.32 -2.56 -0.11
N GLY A 80 21.12 -2.19 0.90
CA GLY A 80 21.15 -0.83 1.45
C GLY A 80 21.60 0.23 0.45
N ALA A 81 22.50 -0.09 -0.50
CA ALA A 81 22.97 0.86 -1.50
C ALA A 81 21.86 1.35 -2.46
N PHE A 82 20.85 0.50 -2.67
CA PHE A 82 19.69 0.77 -3.52
C PHE A 82 18.57 1.54 -2.81
N SER A 83 18.76 1.97 -1.56
CA SER A 83 17.82 2.85 -0.87
C SER A 83 18.05 4.31 -1.26
N TYR A 84 17.05 4.98 -1.82
CA TYR A 84 17.16 6.43 -2.05
C TYR A 84 17.13 7.25 -0.75
N ASN A 85 16.78 6.64 0.40
CA ASN A 85 16.80 7.33 1.70
C ASN A 85 18.19 7.37 2.32
N THR A 86 18.96 6.30 2.22
CA THR A 86 20.24 6.14 2.92
C THR A 86 21.35 5.50 2.07
N GLY A 87 21.02 5.05 0.86
CA GLY A 87 21.95 4.30 0.02
C GLY A 87 22.94 5.19 -0.73
N SER A 88 24.05 4.59 -1.17
CA SER A 88 25.09 5.27 -1.92
C SER A 88 24.69 5.65 -3.36
N LEU A 89 23.67 4.99 -3.91
CA LEU A 89 23.18 5.25 -5.28
C LEU A 89 22.13 6.37 -5.34
N ARG A 90 21.78 7.00 -4.21
CA ARG A 90 20.86 8.13 -4.18
C ARG A 90 21.45 9.35 -4.88
N CYS A 91 20.59 10.21 -5.39
CA CYS A 91 21.02 11.49 -5.98
C CYS A 91 21.67 12.38 -4.90
N PRO A 92 22.91 12.82 -5.09
CA PRO A 92 23.60 13.64 -4.09
C PRO A 92 23.02 15.06 -3.99
N THR A 93 22.42 15.59 -5.05
CA THR A 93 21.89 16.94 -5.10
C THR A 93 20.63 17.12 -4.28
N CYS A 94 19.67 16.20 -4.41
CA CYS A 94 18.42 16.24 -3.64
C CYS A 94 18.43 15.29 -2.44
N ASP A 95 19.54 14.63 -2.17
CA ASP A 95 19.67 13.64 -1.09
C ASP A 95 18.56 12.55 -1.11
N GLY A 96 18.11 12.17 -2.33
CA GLY A 96 17.09 11.15 -2.56
C GLY A 96 15.65 11.60 -2.35
N THR A 97 15.35 12.88 -2.20
CA THR A 97 13.98 13.41 -2.15
C THR A 97 13.32 13.48 -3.52
N GLY A 98 14.11 13.58 -4.60
CA GLY A 98 13.64 13.80 -5.96
C GLY A 98 13.28 15.26 -6.25
N GLN A 99 13.27 16.10 -5.23
CA GLN A 99 12.88 17.52 -5.32
C GLN A 99 13.91 18.39 -4.63
N ILE A 100 13.93 19.66 -4.98
CA ILE A 100 14.64 20.74 -4.27
C ILE A 100 13.64 21.84 -3.93
N SER A 101 13.73 22.36 -2.70
CA SER A 101 12.91 23.49 -2.28
C SER A 101 13.60 24.80 -2.64
N LEU A 102 12.89 25.68 -3.31
CA LEU A 102 13.36 27.02 -3.63
C LEU A 102 12.76 28.01 -2.64
N ASP A 103 13.62 28.66 -1.86
CA ASP A 103 13.22 29.79 -1.01
C ASP A 103 12.95 30.98 -1.93
N VAL A 104 11.69 31.35 -2.06
CA VAL A 104 11.24 32.51 -2.81
C VAL A 104 10.81 33.59 -1.81
N GLN A 105 11.60 34.64 -1.69
CA GLN A 105 11.32 35.76 -0.77
C GLN A 105 9.85 36.20 -0.83
N PHE A 106 9.18 36.21 0.32
CA PHE A 106 7.76 36.57 0.52
C PHE A 106 6.71 35.63 -0.05
N LEU A 107 7.09 34.45 -0.55
CA LEU A 107 6.16 33.38 -0.97
C LEU A 107 6.47 32.10 -0.21
N PRO A 108 5.51 31.17 -0.12
CA PRO A 108 5.81 29.81 0.37
C PRO A 108 6.89 29.16 -0.48
N ASP A 109 7.74 28.34 0.14
CA ASP A 109 8.73 27.53 -0.55
C ASP A 109 8.08 26.75 -1.70
N VAL A 110 8.74 26.74 -2.85
CA VAL A 110 8.27 26.02 -4.04
C VAL A 110 9.16 24.82 -4.27
N ASP A 111 8.57 23.63 -4.17
CA ASP A 111 9.26 22.38 -4.51
C ASP A 111 9.26 22.16 -6.02
N ILE A 112 10.46 21.99 -6.58
CA ILE A 112 10.63 21.66 -8.00
C ILE A 112 11.35 20.32 -8.14
N PRO A 113 11.13 19.56 -9.22
CA PRO A 113 11.90 18.36 -9.51
C PRO A 113 13.40 18.67 -9.52
N CYS A 114 14.18 17.80 -8.89
CA CYS A 114 15.64 17.96 -8.84
C CYS A 114 16.21 18.01 -10.27
N PRO A 115 16.98 19.03 -10.66
CA PRO A 115 17.49 19.17 -12.02
C PRO A 115 18.48 18.07 -12.43
N ASP A 116 19.19 17.46 -11.46
CA ASP A 116 20.19 16.44 -11.73
C ASP A 116 19.58 15.06 -11.95
N CYS A 117 18.55 14.69 -11.19
CA CYS A 117 17.93 13.37 -11.30
C CYS A 117 16.52 13.40 -11.92
N GLY A 118 15.98 14.57 -12.25
CA GLY A 118 14.66 14.70 -12.87
C GLY A 118 13.51 14.12 -12.04
N GLY A 119 13.66 14.05 -10.71
CA GLY A 119 12.66 13.45 -9.82
C GLY A 119 12.89 11.97 -9.49
N SER A 120 13.81 11.29 -10.18
CA SER A 120 14.03 9.82 -10.01
C SER A 120 14.62 9.43 -8.65
N ARG A 121 15.12 10.38 -7.85
CA ARG A 121 15.74 10.18 -6.53
C ARG A 121 17.13 9.53 -6.54
N TYR A 122 17.60 9.05 -7.70
CA TYR A 122 18.84 8.30 -7.87
C TYR A 122 19.88 9.05 -8.68
N GLY A 123 21.15 8.77 -8.38
CA GLY A 123 22.28 9.21 -9.18
C GLY A 123 22.43 8.39 -10.47
N LYS A 124 23.24 8.90 -11.40
CA LYS A 124 23.49 8.26 -12.71
C LYS A 124 24.02 6.82 -12.63
N GLU A 125 24.72 6.49 -11.55
CA GLU A 125 25.28 5.15 -11.33
C GLU A 125 24.19 4.10 -11.14
N ALA A 126 23.02 4.45 -10.62
CA ALA A 126 21.90 3.53 -10.44
C ALA A 126 21.35 2.99 -11.77
N TYR A 127 21.47 3.74 -12.86
CA TYR A 127 21.04 3.34 -14.20
C TYR A 127 21.94 2.29 -14.87
N GLN A 128 23.15 2.10 -14.32
CA GLN A 128 24.12 1.14 -14.88
C GLN A 128 23.89 -0.30 -14.41
N ILE A 129 23.04 -0.49 -13.41
CA ILE A 129 22.67 -1.79 -12.87
C ILE A 129 21.26 -2.08 -13.34
N ARG A 130 21.09 -3.15 -14.12
CA ARG A 130 19.82 -3.47 -14.76
C ARG A 130 19.35 -4.85 -14.29
N LEU A 131 18.09 -4.94 -13.94
CA LEU A 131 17.43 -6.17 -13.52
C LEU A 131 16.65 -6.73 -14.70
N PRO A 132 16.91 -7.99 -15.12
CA PRO A 132 16.07 -8.64 -16.10
C PRO A 132 14.69 -8.91 -15.51
N LEU A 133 13.65 -8.48 -16.19
CA LEU A 133 12.26 -8.71 -15.86
C LEU A 133 11.62 -9.59 -16.92
N GLN A 134 10.69 -10.43 -16.53
CA GLN A 134 10.01 -11.36 -17.43
C GLN A 134 8.52 -11.05 -17.44
N VAL A 135 7.90 -11.24 -18.59
CA VAL A 135 6.45 -11.14 -18.74
C VAL A 135 5.77 -12.14 -17.79
N LEU A 136 4.76 -11.70 -17.09
CA LEU A 136 3.99 -12.53 -16.18
C LEU A 136 3.21 -13.58 -16.99
N PRO A 137 3.45 -14.89 -16.78
CA PRO A 137 2.67 -15.95 -17.45
C PRO A 137 1.18 -15.88 -17.07
N ASP A 138 0.30 -16.25 -18.01
CA ASP A 138 -1.15 -16.23 -17.77
C ASP A 138 -1.56 -17.10 -16.57
N GLU A 139 -0.88 -18.24 -16.38
CA GLU A 139 -1.12 -19.15 -15.25
C GLU A 139 -0.82 -18.48 -13.89
N LEU A 140 0.18 -17.61 -13.81
CA LEU A 140 0.48 -16.82 -12.61
C LEU A 140 -0.45 -15.60 -12.49
N ASN A 141 -1.07 -15.18 -13.56
CA ASN A 141 -2.03 -14.07 -13.54
C ASN A 141 -3.40 -14.50 -12.98
N GLU A 142 -3.73 -15.78 -13.05
CA GLU A 142 -4.95 -16.37 -12.48
C GLU A 142 -4.84 -16.73 -10.98
N LEU A 143 -3.63 -16.68 -10.41
CA LEU A 143 -3.47 -16.86 -8.98
C LEU A 143 -4.18 -15.71 -8.25
N ASP A 144 -5.22 -16.04 -7.52
CA ASP A 144 -5.83 -15.11 -6.58
C ASP A 144 -4.76 -14.63 -5.60
N GLY A 145 -4.79 -13.35 -5.20
CA GLY A 145 -3.85 -12.79 -4.22
C GLY A 145 -3.86 -13.49 -2.84
N GLU A 146 -4.43 -14.68 -2.78
CA GLU A 146 -4.61 -15.57 -1.64
C GLU A 146 -3.45 -16.53 -1.42
N SER A 147 -2.64 -16.82 -2.46
CA SER A 147 -1.49 -17.71 -2.28
C SER A 147 -0.50 -17.05 -1.32
N GLU A 148 -0.19 -17.75 -0.24
CA GLU A 148 0.87 -17.34 0.68
C GLU A 148 2.17 -17.14 -0.12
N GLN A 149 3.00 -16.19 0.29
CA GLN A 149 4.27 -15.86 -0.40
C GLN A 149 5.11 -17.13 -0.70
N ASP A 150 5.02 -18.12 0.19
CA ASP A 150 5.74 -19.39 0.07
C ASP A 150 5.20 -20.26 -1.08
N GLU A 151 3.87 -20.28 -1.33
CA GLU A 151 3.25 -21.02 -2.44
C GLU A 151 3.55 -20.37 -3.79
N ALA A 152 3.55 -19.03 -3.86
CA ALA A 152 3.92 -18.30 -5.07
C ALA A 152 5.40 -18.51 -5.44
N ASP A 153 6.29 -18.57 -4.43
CA ASP A 153 7.71 -18.85 -4.62
C ASP A 153 7.97 -20.33 -4.99
N GLU A 154 7.16 -21.29 -4.53
CA GLU A 154 7.24 -22.69 -4.93
C GLU A 154 6.72 -22.90 -6.36
N LEU A 155 5.62 -22.27 -6.72
CA LEU A 155 5.03 -22.37 -8.06
C LEU A 155 5.96 -21.75 -9.13
N ALA A 156 6.58 -20.62 -8.84
CA ALA A 156 7.55 -19.99 -9.74
C ALA A 156 8.80 -20.85 -10.00
N LYS A 157 9.18 -21.71 -9.05
CA LYS A 157 10.27 -22.68 -9.23
C LYS A 157 9.87 -23.86 -10.11
N SER A 158 8.57 -24.15 -10.25
CA SER A 158 8.03 -25.25 -11.02
C SER A 158 7.67 -24.90 -12.47
N ILE A 159 7.62 -23.60 -12.82
CA ILE A 159 7.32 -23.14 -14.17
C ILE A 159 8.64 -23.01 -14.93
N ASP A 160 8.83 -23.85 -15.95
CA ASP A 160 9.92 -23.70 -16.90
C ASP A 160 9.74 -22.36 -17.65
N ALA A 161 10.74 -21.48 -17.55
CA ALA A 161 10.72 -20.19 -18.23
C ALA A 161 10.52 -20.40 -19.75
N PRO A 162 9.54 -19.74 -20.40
CA PRO A 162 9.37 -19.86 -21.84
C PRO A 162 10.62 -19.32 -22.55
N GLU A 163 11.16 -20.08 -23.49
CA GLU A 163 12.36 -19.76 -24.28
C GLU A 163 12.27 -18.48 -25.14
N THR A 164 11.12 -17.77 -25.09
CA THR A 164 10.85 -16.57 -25.92
C THR A 164 10.54 -15.32 -25.12
N ALA A 165 10.97 -15.23 -23.85
CA ALA A 165 10.78 -14.02 -23.08
C ALA A 165 11.67 -12.88 -23.63
N HIS A 166 11.08 -11.78 -24.06
CA HIS A 166 11.79 -10.52 -24.18
C HIS A 166 12.20 -10.10 -22.76
N ASP A 167 13.47 -10.30 -22.42
CA ASP A 167 14.03 -9.83 -21.16
C ASP A 167 14.16 -8.30 -21.23
N ASP A 168 13.18 -7.58 -20.72
CA ASP A 168 13.33 -6.15 -20.53
C ASP A 168 14.23 -5.91 -19.32
N GLU A 169 15.46 -5.52 -19.60
CA GLU A 169 16.37 -5.10 -18.54
C GLU A 169 16.10 -3.64 -18.15
N LEU A 170 15.67 -3.42 -16.91
CA LEU A 170 15.39 -2.10 -16.38
C LEU A 170 16.24 -1.79 -15.14
N SER A 171 16.68 -0.54 -15.04
CA SER A 171 17.32 -0.03 -13.82
C SER A 171 16.26 0.29 -12.76
N LEU A 172 16.68 0.38 -11.49
CA LEU A 172 15.75 0.69 -10.40
C LEU A 172 15.00 2.03 -10.58
N PRO A 173 15.65 3.14 -11.03
CA PRO A 173 14.92 4.38 -11.34
C PRO A 173 13.87 4.22 -12.44
N GLU A 174 14.17 3.44 -13.49
CA GLU A 174 13.22 3.15 -14.58
C GLU A 174 12.03 2.34 -14.07
N ILE A 175 12.27 1.32 -13.23
CA ILE A 175 11.21 0.53 -12.60
C ILE A 175 10.29 1.41 -11.73
N LEU A 176 10.85 2.33 -10.95
CA LEU A 176 10.04 3.23 -10.11
C LEU A 176 9.21 4.24 -10.91
N ALA A 177 9.54 4.47 -12.17
CA ALA A 177 8.76 5.29 -13.08
C ALA A 177 7.58 4.52 -13.74
N LEU A 178 7.58 3.19 -13.65
CA LEU A 178 6.46 2.37 -14.13
C LEU A 178 5.25 2.51 -13.22
N THR A 179 4.07 2.30 -13.81
CA THR A 179 2.86 2.11 -13.04
C THR A 179 2.84 0.72 -12.38
N VAL A 180 1.98 0.53 -11.40
CA VAL A 180 1.76 -0.77 -10.75
C VAL A 180 1.41 -1.84 -11.79
N ASP A 181 0.48 -1.55 -12.72
CA ASP A 181 0.05 -2.51 -13.74
C ASP A 181 1.15 -2.81 -14.75
N GLN A 182 1.96 -1.82 -15.14
CA GLN A 182 3.10 -2.04 -16.03
C GLN A 182 4.14 -2.95 -15.40
N LEU A 183 4.46 -2.74 -14.11
CA LEU A 183 5.42 -3.61 -13.43
C LEU A 183 4.82 -4.99 -13.14
N LEU A 184 3.52 -5.09 -12.86
CA LEU A 184 2.85 -6.38 -12.69
C LEU A 184 3.00 -7.24 -13.93
N ALA A 185 2.78 -6.68 -15.12
CA ALA A 185 2.96 -7.39 -16.38
C ALA A 185 4.39 -7.91 -16.61
N LEU A 186 5.40 -7.31 -15.98
CA LEU A 186 6.82 -7.66 -16.11
C LEU A 186 7.36 -8.42 -14.89
N SER A 187 6.50 -8.92 -14.01
CA SER A 187 6.91 -9.48 -12.71
C SER A 187 7.00 -11.01 -12.68
N GLY A 188 7.04 -11.68 -13.84
CA GLY A 188 6.99 -13.14 -13.97
C GLY A 188 8.11 -13.89 -13.23
N ASN A 189 9.29 -13.31 -13.12
CA ASN A 189 10.42 -13.87 -12.39
C ASN A 189 10.52 -13.39 -10.92
N LEU A 190 9.53 -12.63 -10.43
CA LEU A 190 9.49 -12.09 -9.07
C LEU A 190 8.09 -12.28 -8.43
N PRO A 191 7.69 -13.52 -8.15
CA PRO A 191 6.32 -13.87 -7.75
C PRO A 191 5.88 -13.16 -6.46
N SER A 192 6.75 -13.01 -5.47
CA SER A 192 6.44 -12.27 -4.25
C SER A 192 6.19 -10.78 -4.49
N MET A 193 6.74 -10.22 -5.57
CA MET A 193 6.42 -8.86 -6.01
C MET A 193 5.10 -8.84 -6.78
N ALA A 194 4.86 -9.82 -7.66
CA ALA A 194 3.62 -9.94 -8.42
C ALA A 194 2.38 -9.98 -7.51
N VAL A 195 2.41 -10.74 -6.41
CA VAL A 195 1.33 -10.80 -5.42
C VAL A 195 1.00 -9.42 -4.85
N LYS A 196 2.02 -8.63 -4.47
CA LYS A 196 1.82 -7.28 -3.93
C LYS A 196 1.29 -6.30 -4.97
N LEU A 197 1.82 -6.35 -6.19
CA LEU A 197 1.38 -5.50 -7.29
C LEU A 197 -0.05 -5.82 -7.70
N ARG A 198 -0.43 -7.10 -7.73
CA ARG A 198 -1.80 -7.53 -8.00
C ARG A 198 -2.76 -6.99 -6.95
N THR A 199 -2.44 -7.09 -5.66
CA THR A 199 -3.26 -6.49 -4.60
C THR A 199 -3.47 -4.99 -4.80
N LEU A 200 -2.43 -4.26 -5.22
CA LEU A 200 -2.56 -2.83 -5.52
C LEU A 200 -3.46 -2.60 -6.74
N SER A 201 -3.29 -3.37 -7.81
CA SER A 201 -4.10 -3.30 -9.03
C SER A 201 -5.57 -3.60 -8.74
N GLU A 202 -5.87 -4.67 -8.01
CA GLU A 202 -7.22 -5.05 -7.57
C GLU A 202 -7.89 -3.97 -6.70
N LEU A 203 -7.13 -3.21 -5.94
CA LEU A 203 -7.63 -2.05 -5.18
C LEU A 203 -7.80 -0.79 -6.04
N GLY A 204 -7.68 -0.89 -7.38
CA GLY A 204 -7.82 0.24 -8.29
C GLY A 204 -6.65 1.23 -8.22
N LEU A 205 -5.46 0.78 -7.78
CA LEU A 205 -4.24 1.58 -7.71
C LEU A 205 -3.26 1.26 -8.86
N GLY A 206 -3.71 0.50 -9.87
CA GLY A 206 -2.89 0.03 -10.97
C GLY A 206 -2.23 1.14 -11.79
N TYR A 207 -2.85 2.29 -11.89
CA TYR A 207 -2.36 3.47 -12.61
C TYR A 207 -1.31 4.28 -11.87
N LEU A 208 -1.16 4.12 -10.55
CA LEU A 208 -0.17 4.86 -9.77
C LEU A 208 1.24 4.45 -10.13
N THR A 209 2.15 5.43 -10.21
CA THR A 209 3.57 5.12 -10.38
C THR A 209 4.18 4.67 -9.04
N LEU A 210 5.10 3.72 -9.10
CA LEU A 210 5.75 3.20 -7.90
C LEU A 210 6.59 4.24 -7.15
N GLY A 211 7.16 5.19 -7.88
CA GLY A 211 7.95 6.30 -7.33
C GLY A 211 7.12 7.46 -6.79
N GLU A 212 5.79 7.42 -6.94
CA GLU A 212 4.91 8.49 -6.49
C GLU A 212 4.94 8.64 -4.98
N ALA A 213 5.09 9.88 -4.51
CA ALA A 213 5.19 10.18 -3.09
C ALA A 213 3.82 10.04 -2.40
N THR A 214 3.77 9.35 -1.27
CA THR A 214 2.49 9.12 -0.56
C THR A 214 1.76 10.38 -0.12
N PRO A 215 2.41 11.53 0.17
CA PRO A 215 1.69 12.78 0.43
C PRO A 215 0.97 13.38 -0.79
N ALA A 216 1.31 12.95 -2.00
CA ALA A 216 0.65 13.41 -3.23
C ALA A 216 -0.65 12.65 -3.54
N LEU A 217 -0.88 11.52 -2.86
CA LEU A 217 -2.05 10.68 -3.05
C LEU A 217 -3.33 11.36 -2.56
N SER A 218 -4.41 11.17 -3.27
CA SER A 218 -5.75 11.51 -2.79
C SER A 218 -6.12 10.72 -1.53
N GLY A 219 -7.11 11.19 -0.78
CA GLY A 219 -7.57 10.49 0.43
C GLY A 219 -7.97 9.04 0.16
N GLY A 220 -8.72 8.78 -0.91
CA GLY A 220 -9.12 7.43 -1.30
C GLY A 220 -7.95 6.54 -1.73
N GLU A 221 -6.98 7.07 -2.47
CA GLU A 221 -5.75 6.33 -2.83
C GLU A 221 -4.93 5.98 -1.60
N ALA A 222 -4.76 6.93 -0.68
CA ALA A 222 -4.05 6.70 0.58
C ALA A 222 -4.73 5.62 1.42
N GLN A 223 -6.07 5.65 1.49
CA GLN A 223 -6.87 4.66 2.19
C GLN A 223 -6.69 3.25 1.59
N ARG A 224 -6.82 3.12 0.28
CA ARG A 224 -6.62 1.83 -0.41
C ARG A 224 -5.17 1.32 -0.30
N LEU A 225 -4.19 2.22 -0.34
CA LEU A 225 -2.79 1.85 -0.14
C LEU A 225 -2.52 1.36 1.29
N LYS A 226 -3.17 1.97 2.31
CA LYS A 226 -3.13 1.46 3.69
C LYS A 226 -3.71 0.04 3.76
N LEU A 227 -4.84 -0.19 3.12
CA LEU A 227 -5.47 -1.50 3.07
C LEU A 227 -4.56 -2.54 2.41
N ALA A 228 -3.95 -2.23 1.27
CA ALA A 228 -3.00 -3.11 0.60
C ALA A 228 -1.86 -3.56 1.52
N GLY A 229 -1.36 -2.65 2.35
CA GLY A 229 -0.29 -2.93 3.33
C GLY A 229 -0.71 -3.91 4.44
N GLU A 230 -2.01 -4.04 4.70
CA GLU A 230 -2.53 -4.95 5.74
C GLU A 230 -2.96 -6.31 5.18
N MET A 231 -3.33 -6.42 3.91
CA MET A 231 -3.91 -7.65 3.32
C MET A 231 -3.01 -8.89 3.38
N HIS A 232 -1.69 -8.69 3.43
CA HIS A 232 -0.70 -9.77 3.49
C HIS A 232 -0.35 -10.19 4.92
N LYS A 233 -1.01 -9.64 5.95
CA LYS A 233 -0.80 -9.99 7.35
C LYS A 233 -1.85 -10.98 7.82
N LYS A 234 -1.59 -11.64 8.97
CA LYS A 234 -2.58 -12.52 9.59
C LYS A 234 -3.83 -11.72 9.94
N GLN A 235 -5.01 -12.17 9.50
CA GLN A 235 -6.27 -11.45 9.65
C GLN A 235 -7.08 -11.88 10.88
N GLN A 236 -6.89 -13.10 11.36
CA GLN A 236 -7.63 -13.61 12.52
C GLN A 236 -7.44 -12.73 13.77
N GLY A 237 -8.53 -12.36 14.42
CA GLY A 237 -8.55 -11.44 15.56
C GLY A 237 -8.27 -9.98 15.20
N ALA A 238 -8.25 -9.61 13.93
CA ALA A 238 -8.14 -8.22 13.50
C ALA A 238 -9.52 -7.59 13.31
N LEU A 239 -9.70 -6.38 13.81
CA LEU A 239 -10.83 -5.52 13.48
C LEU A 239 -10.35 -4.44 12.50
N PHE A 240 -10.94 -4.40 11.33
CA PHE A 240 -10.78 -3.32 10.37
C PHE A 240 -11.92 -2.35 10.48
N VAL A 241 -11.62 -1.07 10.62
CA VAL A 241 -12.59 0.02 10.66
C VAL A 241 -12.33 0.91 9.45
N PHE A 242 -13.29 1.02 8.56
CA PHE A 242 -13.25 1.87 7.37
C PHE A 242 -14.15 3.07 7.57
N ASP A 243 -13.63 4.26 7.29
CA ASP A 243 -14.36 5.52 7.34
C ASP A 243 -14.59 6.04 5.92
N GLU A 244 -15.84 5.89 5.43
CA GLU A 244 -16.32 6.30 4.12
C GLU A 244 -15.42 5.83 2.96
N PRO A 245 -15.15 4.52 2.81
CA PRO A 245 -14.18 4.01 1.85
C PRO A 245 -14.63 4.13 0.39
N THR A 246 -15.91 4.44 0.12
CA THR A 246 -16.45 4.62 -1.24
C THR A 246 -16.28 6.04 -1.78
N ILE A 247 -15.82 6.99 -0.95
CA ILE A 247 -15.65 8.38 -1.41
C ILE A 247 -14.71 8.45 -2.62
N GLY A 248 -15.26 9.04 -3.70
CA GLY A 248 -14.52 9.25 -4.95
C GLY A 248 -14.34 8.00 -5.80
N LEU A 249 -14.99 6.88 -5.46
CA LEU A 249 -15.00 5.68 -6.26
C LEU A 249 -16.10 5.72 -7.34
N HIS A 250 -15.81 5.16 -8.50
CA HIS A 250 -16.82 4.82 -9.48
C HIS A 250 -17.61 3.58 -8.99
N PRO A 251 -18.90 3.40 -9.31
CA PRO A 251 -19.68 2.23 -8.89
C PRO A 251 -19.01 0.88 -9.16
N HIS A 252 -18.31 0.74 -10.26
CA HIS A 252 -17.55 -0.49 -10.56
C HIS A 252 -16.40 -0.75 -9.56
N ASP A 253 -15.76 0.32 -9.05
CA ASP A 253 -14.67 0.20 -8.06
C ASP A 253 -15.24 -0.16 -6.68
N VAL A 254 -16.50 0.18 -6.39
CA VAL A 254 -17.20 -0.23 -5.16
C VAL A 254 -17.36 -1.75 -5.12
N GLU A 255 -17.70 -2.40 -6.25
CA GLU A 255 -17.77 -3.87 -6.33
C GLU A 255 -16.41 -4.52 -6.06
N VAL A 256 -15.33 -3.91 -6.56
CA VAL A 256 -13.97 -4.38 -6.30
C VAL A 256 -13.64 -4.28 -4.81
N LEU A 257 -13.95 -3.14 -4.19
CA LEU A 257 -13.77 -2.93 -2.75
C LEU A 257 -14.55 -3.95 -1.92
N LEU A 258 -15.82 -4.21 -2.27
CA LEU A 258 -16.65 -5.22 -1.61
C LEU A 258 -15.99 -6.61 -1.63
N ARG A 259 -15.46 -7.03 -2.80
CA ARG A 259 -14.71 -8.31 -2.90
C ARG A 259 -13.48 -8.34 -2.00
N VAL A 260 -12.76 -7.22 -1.88
CA VAL A 260 -11.59 -7.12 -1.01
C VAL A 260 -12.00 -7.20 0.46
N LEU A 261 -13.09 -6.53 0.87
CA LEU A 261 -13.61 -6.62 2.23
C LEU A 261 -14.07 -8.03 2.57
N GLN A 262 -14.74 -8.71 1.63
CA GLN A 262 -15.15 -10.10 1.79
C GLN A 262 -13.94 -11.01 2.01
N ARG A 263 -12.85 -10.84 1.26
CA ARG A 263 -11.60 -11.60 1.46
C ARG A 263 -11.00 -11.40 2.87
N LEU A 264 -11.08 -10.20 3.44
CA LEU A 264 -10.64 -9.97 4.83
C LEU A 264 -11.49 -10.77 5.81
N ILE A 265 -12.82 -10.80 5.61
CA ILE A 265 -13.76 -11.54 6.44
C ILE A 265 -13.50 -13.04 6.33
N ASP A 266 -13.31 -13.56 5.13
CA ASP A 266 -13.03 -14.98 4.86
C ASP A 266 -11.72 -15.44 5.53
N LYS A 267 -10.75 -14.52 5.69
CA LYS A 267 -9.50 -14.75 6.44
C LYS A 267 -9.63 -14.56 7.95
N GLY A 268 -10.85 -14.36 8.47
CA GLY A 268 -11.15 -14.28 9.89
C GLY A 268 -11.01 -12.89 10.50
N ALA A 269 -11.01 -11.84 9.69
CA ALA A 269 -11.13 -10.47 10.17
C ALA A 269 -12.57 -10.10 10.50
N THR A 270 -12.76 -9.18 11.44
CA THR A 270 -14.01 -8.45 11.63
C THR A 270 -13.91 -7.10 10.91
N VAL A 271 -14.94 -6.72 10.16
CA VAL A 271 -14.95 -5.48 9.38
C VAL A 271 -16.11 -4.59 9.84
N ILE A 272 -15.80 -3.35 10.17
CA ILE A 272 -16.79 -2.28 10.42
C ILE A 272 -16.59 -1.22 9.35
N VAL A 273 -17.67 -0.87 8.65
CA VAL A 273 -17.66 0.18 7.63
C VAL A 273 -18.62 1.29 8.07
N ILE A 274 -18.12 2.51 8.12
CA ILE A 274 -18.93 3.71 8.31
C ILE A 274 -19.25 4.19 6.89
N GLU A 275 -20.51 4.06 6.47
CA GLU A 275 -20.90 4.32 5.09
C GLU A 275 -22.35 4.78 4.95
N HIS A 276 -22.62 5.37 3.81
CA HIS A 276 -23.97 5.74 3.37
C HIS A 276 -24.25 5.28 1.92
N ASP A 277 -23.28 4.61 1.29
CA ASP A 277 -23.44 3.97 -0.03
C ASP A 277 -24.36 2.75 0.09
N LEU A 278 -25.35 2.66 -0.83
CA LEU A 278 -26.40 1.64 -0.75
C LEU A 278 -25.88 0.24 -1.11
N ASP A 279 -24.89 0.14 -1.99
CA ASP A 279 -24.33 -1.15 -2.38
C ASP A 279 -23.51 -1.73 -1.22
N MET A 280 -22.75 -0.88 -0.50
CA MET A 280 -22.03 -1.29 0.71
C MET A 280 -23.00 -1.72 1.82
N ILE A 281 -24.08 -0.96 2.05
CA ILE A 281 -25.10 -1.29 3.08
C ILE A 281 -25.80 -2.60 2.73
N ALA A 282 -26.16 -2.82 1.45
CA ALA A 282 -26.89 -4.00 1.01
C ALA A 282 -26.05 -5.29 1.11
N ASN A 283 -24.73 -5.19 1.08
CA ASN A 283 -23.78 -6.31 1.18
C ASN A 283 -23.27 -6.55 2.61
N SER A 284 -23.74 -5.80 3.61
CA SER A 284 -23.34 -6.00 5.01
C SER A 284 -24.17 -7.11 5.70
N ASP A 285 -23.53 -7.92 6.55
CA ASP A 285 -24.21 -8.92 7.36
C ASP A 285 -25.08 -8.31 8.45
N TYR A 286 -24.69 -7.12 8.94
CA TYR A 286 -25.39 -6.41 10.01
C TYR A 286 -25.31 -4.90 9.81
N VAL A 287 -26.47 -4.22 9.91
CA VAL A 287 -26.57 -2.76 9.78
C VAL A 287 -26.91 -2.14 11.13
N ILE A 288 -26.13 -1.14 11.54
CA ILE A 288 -26.41 -0.31 12.71
C ILE A 288 -26.79 1.09 12.21
N ASP A 289 -28.07 1.41 12.31
CA ASP A 289 -28.57 2.74 11.96
C ASP A 289 -28.65 3.63 13.20
N LEU A 290 -28.05 4.82 13.10
CA LEU A 290 -27.98 5.80 14.20
C LEU A 290 -28.80 7.03 13.81
N GLY A 291 -30.00 7.16 14.38
CA GLY A 291 -30.88 8.30 14.10
C GLY A 291 -32.13 8.34 14.91
N PRO A 292 -33.11 9.23 14.62
CA PRO A 292 -32.90 10.49 13.90
C PRO A 292 -32.28 11.58 14.80
N GLY A 293 -31.58 12.51 14.16
CA GLY A 293 -30.98 13.67 14.82
C GLY A 293 -29.60 13.41 15.45
N GLY A 294 -28.98 14.47 15.94
CA GLY A 294 -27.65 14.44 16.57
C GLY A 294 -27.62 15.16 17.92
N GLY A 295 -26.51 15.08 18.65
CA GLY A 295 -26.33 15.68 19.97
C GLY A 295 -27.13 14.99 21.08
N GLU A 296 -27.47 15.72 22.16
CA GLU A 296 -28.17 15.18 23.34
C GLU A 296 -29.55 14.55 23.04
N ALA A 297 -30.20 14.95 21.94
CA ALA A 297 -31.54 14.47 21.55
C ALA A 297 -31.52 13.42 20.46
N GLY A 298 -30.34 13.10 19.92
CA GLY A 298 -30.15 12.17 18.80
C GLY A 298 -29.39 10.89 19.15
N GLY A 299 -29.06 10.11 18.14
CA GLY A 299 -28.16 8.94 18.28
C GLY A 299 -28.82 7.75 19.00
N LYS A 300 -30.09 7.49 18.75
CA LYS A 300 -30.72 6.23 19.15
C LYS A 300 -30.35 5.14 18.14
N MET A 301 -29.96 3.98 18.67
CA MET A 301 -29.85 2.74 17.87
C MET A 301 -31.20 2.11 17.67
#